data_91eb47e73d69b0444c73f027285fca7d
#
_entry.id   91eb47e73d69b0444c73f027285fca7d
#
_cell.length_a   1.000
_cell.length_b   1.000
_cell.length_c   1.000
_cell.angle_alpha   90.00
_cell.angle_beta   90.00
_cell.angle_gamma   90.00
#
_symmetry.space_group_name_H-M   'P 1'
#
loop_
_entity.id
_entity.type
_entity.pdbx_description
1 polymer ?
#
loop_
_entity_poly.entity_id
_entity_poly.type
_entity_poly.pdbx_seq_one_letter_code
_entity_poly.pdbx_strand_id
1 'polypeptide(L)'
;VPREYEVYDFTPVQHPADDPNSNIITTHFAFSYLHDTILKLDELGHDIPTKYKYLERFSNTNVMDVKMNDPTVYELFLSTKPLGVSPEEIDCNIGTFGIPEFGTRFSMKMLEEAKPKSFADLLQISGLSHGTDVWTGNAQDLIRDGICDISHVIGCRDNIMNDLIAWGLENALAFKIMESVRKGRGLTPEWETEMKAHNVPDWYIASCKKIKYMFPKAHAAAYVMSAIRLAWYKIYIPIAFYCSMFTVAPNGFDASIAMKGKQFVVDTIKDIEARNQRKEASPKEVSSISTLQLINECYARKIRFLPIDIEKSHSFMFLPENGAIRLPFSSLPGLGENAAANIISAREESPFFS
;
A
#
# COMPACT_ATOMS: atom_id res chain seq x y z
N VAL A 1 24.40 3.48 16.62
CA VAL A 1 25.17 4.11 17.73
C VAL A 1 25.71 5.45 17.29
N PRO A 2 25.93 6.43 18.19
CA PRO A 2 26.66 7.67 17.88
C PRO A 2 28.07 7.36 17.35
N ARG A 3 28.68 8.31 16.63
CA ARG A 3 29.98 8.09 15.94
C ARG A 3 31.16 7.79 16.88
N GLU A 4 31.06 8.24 18.13
CA GLU A 4 32.05 8.06 19.20
C GLU A 4 31.99 6.69 19.88
N TYR A 5 31.03 5.84 19.54
CA TYR A 5 30.85 4.51 20.10
C TYR A 5 30.79 3.44 19.01
N GLU A 6 31.24 2.23 19.37
CA GLU A 6 31.09 1.04 18.55
C GLU A 6 29.94 0.17 19.08
N VAL A 7 29.37 -0.67 18.23
CA VAL A 7 28.31 -1.62 18.67
C VAL A 7 28.83 -2.56 19.73
N TYR A 8 30.11 -2.89 19.69
CA TYR A 8 30.81 -3.77 20.66
C TYR A 8 30.85 -3.20 22.08
N ASP A 9 30.70 -1.89 22.25
CA ASP A 9 30.63 -1.27 23.58
C ASP A 9 29.34 -1.61 24.33
N PHE A 10 28.33 -2.08 23.61
CA PHE A 10 26.99 -2.37 24.14
C PHE A 10 26.62 -3.86 24.14
N THR A 11 27.16 -4.65 23.20
CA THR A 11 26.82 -6.05 23.03
C THR A 11 27.90 -6.81 22.26
N PRO A 12 28.16 -8.08 22.60
CA PRO A 12 28.85 -9.00 21.71
C PRO A 12 28.07 -9.12 20.38
N VAL A 13 28.79 -9.45 19.31
CA VAL A 13 28.20 -9.69 17.99
C VAL A 13 28.51 -11.12 17.54
N GLN A 14 27.68 -11.60 16.60
CA GLN A 14 27.80 -12.94 16.04
C GLN A 14 27.27 -12.99 14.61
N HIS A 15 27.60 -14.04 13.88
CA HIS A 15 26.89 -14.41 12.66
C HIS A 15 25.52 -15.00 13.02
N PRO A 16 24.51 -14.96 12.09
CA PRO A 16 23.24 -15.65 12.29
C PRO A 16 23.47 -17.13 12.64
N ALA A 17 22.73 -17.65 13.60
CA ALA A 17 22.90 -19.02 14.09
C ALA A 17 22.63 -20.10 13.02
N ASP A 18 21.77 -19.78 12.06
CA ASP A 18 21.37 -20.62 10.94
C ASP A 18 22.30 -20.47 9.71
N ASP A 19 23.18 -19.44 9.68
CA ASP A 19 24.16 -19.23 8.62
C ASP A 19 25.47 -18.64 9.16
N PRO A 20 26.38 -19.49 9.66
CA PRO A 20 27.68 -19.06 10.21
C PRO A 20 28.61 -18.44 9.17
N ASN A 21 28.36 -18.63 7.88
CA ASN A 21 29.17 -18.10 6.78
C ASN A 21 28.58 -16.81 6.19
N SER A 22 27.48 -16.32 6.72
CA SER A 22 26.86 -15.07 6.31
C SER A 22 27.80 -13.87 6.50
N ASN A 23 27.77 -12.93 5.57
CA ASN A 23 28.41 -11.63 5.76
C ASN A 23 27.63 -10.70 6.71
N ILE A 24 26.44 -11.14 7.16
CA ILE A 24 25.61 -10.40 8.12
C ILE A 24 26.15 -10.62 9.52
N ILE A 25 26.29 -9.54 10.28
CA ILE A 25 26.67 -9.57 11.69
C ILE A 25 25.46 -9.08 12.49
N THR A 26 25.08 -9.83 13.53
CA THR A 26 23.95 -9.52 14.41
C THR A 26 24.46 -9.27 15.84
N THR A 27 23.66 -8.55 16.64
CA THR A 27 23.90 -8.42 18.07
C THR A 27 23.64 -9.76 18.75
N HIS A 28 24.45 -10.13 19.76
CA HIS A 28 24.21 -11.34 20.56
C HIS A 28 22.99 -11.16 21.49
N PHE A 29 22.90 -10.00 22.11
CA PHE A 29 21.74 -9.70 22.96
C PHE A 29 20.51 -9.36 22.10
N ALA A 30 19.36 -9.87 22.50
CA ALA A 30 18.09 -9.49 21.90
C ALA A 30 17.80 -8.00 22.10
N PHE A 31 17.16 -7.36 21.11
CA PHE A 31 16.91 -5.92 21.13
C PHE A 31 16.20 -5.42 22.39
N SER A 32 15.34 -6.25 23.00
CA SER A 32 14.67 -5.91 24.28
C SER A 32 15.60 -5.53 25.40
N TYR A 33 16.83 -6.04 25.40
CA TYR A 33 17.87 -5.71 26.38
C TYR A 33 18.73 -4.49 25.98
N LEU A 34 18.64 -4.09 24.71
CA LEU A 34 19.41 -2.97 24.15
C LEU A 34 18.57 -1.71 23.94
N HIS A 35 17.25 -1.86 24.08
CA HIS A 35 16.25 -0.83 23.74
C HIS A 35 16.53 0.54 24.39
N ASP A 36 17.02 0.57 25.60
CA ASP A 36 17.26 1.81 26.35
C ASP A 36 18.65 2.42 26.09
N THR A 37 19.50 1.71 25.35
CA THR A 37 20.92 2.09 25.14
C THR A 37 21.27 2.32 23.66
N ILE A 38 20.60 1.64 22.73
CA ILE A 38 20.88 1.69 21.31
C ILE A 38 19.60 2.06 20.54
N LEU A 39 19.71 3.02 19.62
CA LEU A 39 18.65 3.30 18.65
C LEU A 39 18.62 2.21 17.58
N LYS A 40 17.49 1.55 17.41
CA LYS A 40 17.20 0.65 16.30
C LYS A 40 16.50 1.43 15.17
N LEU A 41 17.07 1.38 13.98
CA LEU A 41 16.42 1.83 12.75
C LEU A 41 15.96 0.60 11.97
N ASP A 42 14.69 0.57 11.60
CA ASP A 42 14.14 -0.49 10.78
C ASP A 42 14.24 -0.09 9.30
N GLU A 43 14.97 -0.88 8.52
CA GLU A 43 15.04 -0.75 7.07
C GLU A 43 14.09 -1.79 6.46
N LEU A 44 12.95 -1.31 5.96
CA LEU A 44 11.93 -2.16 5.35
C LEU A 44 12.00 -2.02 3.84
N GLY A 45 12.30 -3.13 3.15
CA GLY A 45 12.26 -3.18 1.69
C GLY A 45 10.85 -2.92 1.18
N HIS A 46 10.70 -2.02 0.20
CA HIS A 46 9.43 -1.69 -0.42
C HIS A 46 9.60 -1.43 -1.92
N ASP A 47 8.59 -1.77 -2.72
CA ASP A 47 8.62 -1.61 -4.17
C ASP A 47 8.31 -0.17 -4.65
N ILE A 48 7.77 0.69 -3.79
CA ILE A 48 7.43 2.09 -4.14
C ILE A 48 8.61 2.89 -4.69
N PRO A 49 9.82 2.89 -4.11
CA PRO A 49 10.95 3.63 -4.68
C PRO A 49 11.31 3.16 -6.09
N THR A 50 11.21 1.87 -6.36
CA THR A 50 11.40 1.31 -7.70
C THR A 50 10.33 1.78 -8.68
N LYS A 51 9.05 1.80 -8.24
CA LYS A 51 7.94 2.37 -9.03
C LYS A 51 8.18 3.84 -9.37
N TYR A 52 8.68 4.64 -8.41
CA TYR A 52 9.01 6.04 -8.65
C TYR A 52 10.09 6.19 -9.73
N LYS A 53 11.15 5.38 -9.71
CA LYS A 53 12.18 5.41 -10.75
C LYS A 53 11.64 5.13 -12.14
N TYR A 54 10.73 4.17 -12.27
CA TYR A 54 10.08 3.90 -13.56
C TYR A 54 9.10 5.00 -13.96
N LEU A 55 8.34 5.57 -13.03
CA LEU A 55 7.47 6.72 -13.32
C LEU A 55 8.28 7.90 -13.86
N GLU A 56 9.37 8.28 -13.19
CA GLU A 56 10.27 9.34 -13.64
C GLU A 56 10.86 9.03 -15.03
N ARG A 57 11.31 7.79 -15.22
CA ARG A 57 11.86 7.34 -16.52
C ARG A 57 10.84 7.41 -17.66
N PHE A 58 9.61 7.00 -17.40
CA PHE A 58 8.57 6.91 -18.44
C PHE A 58 7.85 8.25 -18.72
N SER A 59 7.88 9.17 -17.77
CA SER A 59 7.18 10.45 -17.87
C SER A 59 8.10 11.67 -18.04
N ASN A 60 9.40 11.52 -17.78
CA ASN A 60 10.36 12.61 -17.70
C ASN A 60 9.94 13.71 -16.70
N THR A 61 9.36 13.32 -15.58
CA THR A 61 8.93 14.21 -14.48
C THR A 61 9.63 13.78 -13.18
N ASN A 62 9.60 14.63 -12.15
CA ASN A 62 10.09 14.28 -10.83
C ASN A 62 8.90 13.95 -9.91
N VAL A 63 8.88 12.77 -9.32
CA VAL A 63 7.80 12.31 -8.44
C VAL A 63 7.65 13.22 -7.21
N MET A 64 8.74 13.86 -6.76
CA MET A 64 8.70 14.74 -5.60
C MET A 64 7.99 16.08 -5.86
N ASP A 65 7.79 16.46 -7.13
CA ASP A 65 7.08 17.69 -7.52
C ASP A 65 5.55 17.54 -7.45
N VAL A 66 5.04 16.32 -7.24
CA VAL A 66 3.60 16.08 -7.10
C VAL A 66 3.04 16.80 -5.87
N LYS A 67 2.05 17.65 -6.11
CA LYS A 67 1.36 18.39 -5.04
C LYS A 67 0.46 17.47 -4.22
N MET A 68 0.55 17.58 -2.90
CA MET A 68 -0.22 16.75 -1.96
C MET A 68 -1.67 17.21 -1.76
N ASN A 69 -2.08 18.33 -2.35
CA ASN A 69 -3.39 18.96 -2.14
C ASN A 69 -4.24 19.06 -3.41
N ASP A 70 -4.01 18.21 -4.39
CA ASP A 70 -4.81 18.20 -5.63
C ASP A 70 -6.21 17.59 -5.37
N PRO A 71 -7.30 18.35 -5.54
CA PRO A 71 -8.65 17.86 -5.26
C PRO A 71 -9.07 16.68 -6.14
N THR A 72 -8.59 16.62 -7.38
CA THR A 72 -8.89 15.53 -8.32
C THR A 72 -8.28 14.22 -7.82
N VAL A 73 -7.12 14.29 -7.17
CA VAL A 73 -6.50 13.12 -6.55
C VAL A 73 -7.33 12.59 -5.38
N TYR A 74 -7.90 13.48 -4.54
CA TYR A 74 -8.78 13.05 -3.46
C TYR A 74 -10.10 12.47 -3.98
N GLU A 75 -10.64 13.00 -5.08
CA GLU A 75 -11.82 12.45 -5.73
C GLU A 75 -11.62 11.01 -6.20
N LEU A 76 -10.39 10.58 -6.50
CA LEU A 76 -10.08 9.19 -6.87
C LEU A 76 -10.39 8.19 -5.74
N PHE A 77 -10.26 8.64 -4.49
CA PHE A 77 -10.58 7.81 -3.31
C PHE A 77 -12.08 7.76 -3.01
N LEU A 78 -12.90 8.53 -3.73
CA LEU A 78 -14.35 8.62 -3.57
C LEU A 78 -15.12 8.12 -4.80
N SER A 79 -14.52 8.15 -5.99
CA SER A 79 -15.20 7.79 -7.23
C SER A 79 -14.23 7.38 -8.34
N THR A 80 -14.78 6.89 -9.44
CA THR A 80 -14.03 6.57 -10.67
C THR A 80 -13.92 7.74 -11.64
N LYS A 81 -14.58 8.87 -11.36
CA LYS A 81 -14.64 10.04 -12.27
C LYS A 81 -13.27 10.54 -12.73
N PRO A 82 -12.24 10.65 -11.87
CA PRO A 82 -10.91 11.11 -12.32
C PRO A 82 -10.26 10.21 -13.37
N LEU A 83 -10.69 8.95 -13.46
CA LEU A 83 -10.21 8.00 -14.47
C LEU A 83 -11.00 8.09 -15.78
N GLY A 84 -12.13 8.80 -15.79
CA GLY A 84 -13.02 8.90 -16.96
C GLY A 84 -13.75 7.59 -17.29
N VAL A 85 -14.00 6.75 -16.28
CA VAL A 85 -14.72 5.48 -16.43
C VAL A 85 -15.90 5.39 -15.46
N SER A 86 -16.90 4.59 -15.81
CA SER A 86 -18.02 4.32 -14.88
C SER A 86 -17.65 3.18 -13.91
N PRO A 87 -18.31 3.11 -12.73
CA PRO A 87 -18.14 1.99 -11.80
C PRO A 87 -18.37 0.62 -12.42
N GLU A 88 -19.36 0.49 -13.31
CA GLU A 88 -19.71 -0.77 -13.96
C GLU A 88 -18.63 -1.24 -14.94
N GLU A 89 -17.86 -0.32 -15.54
CA GLU A 89 -16.81 -0.67 -16.47
C GLU A 89 -15.63 -1.36 -15.81
N ILE A 90 -15.39 -1.11 -14.54
CA ILE A 90 -14.27 -1.69 -13.78
C ILE A 90 -14.72 -2.53 -12.58
N ASP A 91 -16.02 -2.67 -12.35
CA ASP A 91 -16.63 -3.37 -11.22
C ASP A 91 -16.12 -2.83 -9.87
N CYS A 92 -16.06 -1.49 -9.74
CA CYS A 92 -15.59 -0.81 -8.54
C CYS A 92 -16.10 0.64 -8.50
N ASN A 93 -16.56 1.10 -7.32
CA ASN A 93 -17.10 2.44 -7.14
C ASN A 93 -16.02 3.54 -7.06
N ILE A 94 -14.78 3.17 -6.77
CA ILE A 94 -13.66 4.11 -6.57
C ILE A 94 -12.46 3.74 -7.44
N GLY A 95 -11.55 4.70 -7.68
CA GLY A 95 -10.47 4.55 -8.66
C GLY A 95 -9.15 4.02 -8.10
N THR A 96 -9.12 3.32 -6.97
CA THR A 96 -7.89 3.06 -6.22
C THR A 96 -7.18 1.74 -6.52
N PHE A 97 -7.57 0.99 -7.56
CA PHE A 97 -6.80 -0.19 -7.99
C PHE A 97 -5.32 0.15 -8.21
N GLY A 98 -4.43 -0.66 -7.64
CA GLY A 98 -2.98 -0.47 -7.73
C GLY A 98 -2.41 0.66 -6.86
N ILE A 99 -3.23 1.42 -6.14
CA ILE A 99 -2.75 2.41 -5.18
C ILE A 99 -2.39 1.71 -3.88
N PRO A 100 -1.13 1.80 -3.41
CA PRO A 100 -0.72 1.20 -2.14
C PRO A 100 -1.62 1.63 -0.99
N GLU A 101 -1.83 0.78 -0.01
CA GLU A 101 -2.69 0.98 1.17
C GLU A 101 -4.20 0.99 0.84
N PHE A 102 -4.61 1.49 -0.32
CA PHE A 102 -6.00 1.80 -0.65
C PHE A 102 -6.57 0.96 -1.81
N GLY A 103 -5.79 0.03 -2.35
CA GLY A 103 -6.17 -0.81 -3.49
C GLY A 103 -6.70 -2.20 -3.12
N THR A 104 -6.81 -2.55 -1.84
CA THR A 104 -7.39 -3.82 -1.39
C THR A 104 -8.91 -3.70 -1.23
N ARG A 105 -9.67 -4.80 -1.39
CA ARG A 105 -11.13 -4.78 -1.18
C ARG A 105 -11.53 -4.25 0.20
N PHE A 106 -10.74 -4.59 1.22
CA PHE A 106 -10.98 -4.11 2.59
C PHE A 106 -10.82 -2.60 2.70
N SER A 107 -9.69 -2.05 2.23
CA SER A 107 -9.44 -0.60 2.30
C SER A 107 -10.39 0.19 1.39
N MET A 108 -10.75 -0.34 0.23
CA MET A 108 -11.74 0.29 -0.66
C MET A 108 -13.11 0.40 0.02
N LYS A 109 -13.56 -0.63 0.73
CA LYS A 109 -14.80 -0.58 1.51
C LYS A 109 -14.72 0.46 2.64
N MET A 110 -13.58 0.57 3.32
CA MET A 110 -13.38 1.63 4.32
C MET A 110 -13.48 3.04 3.71
N LEU A 111 -12.92 3.25 2.51
CA LEU A 111 -13.02 4.52 1.79
C LEU A 111 -14.46 4.87 1.43
N GLU A 112 -15.24 3.91 0.94
CA GLU A 112 -16.67 4.08 0.61
C GLU A 112 -17.51 4.45 1.83
N GLU A 113 -17.23 3.85 2.98
CA GLU A 113 -17.95 4.09 4.23
C GLU A 113 -17.53 5.40 4.91
N ALA A 114 -16.21 5.65 4.97
CA ALA A 114 -15.63 6.81 5.68
C ALA A 114 -15.65 8.12 4.87
N LYS A 115 -15.66 8.04 3.52
CA LYS A 115 -15.72 9.17 2.58
C LYS A 115 -14.69 10.27 2.89
N PRO A 116 -13.38 9.97 2.83
CA PRO A 116 -12.30 10.90 3.17
C PRO A 116 -12.32 12.12 2.24
N LYS A 117 -11.99 13.31 2.80
CA LYS A 117 -11.94 14.57 2.06
C LYS A 117 -10.56 15.23 2.11
N SER A 118 -9.67 14.72 2.93
CA SER A 118 -8.38 15.33 3.22
C SER A 118 -7.26 14.32 3.39
N PHE A 119 -6.01 14.82 3.39
CA PHE A 119 -4.84 14.03 3.77
C PHE A 119 -4.99 13.40 5.17
N ALA A 120 -5.52 14.18 6.11
CA ALA A 120 -5.72 13.72 7.48
C ALA A 120 -6.70 12.54 7.54
N ASP A 121 -7.78 12.58 6.77
CA ASP A 121 -8.76 11.49 6.71
C ASP A 121 -8.16 10.21 6.10
N LEU A 122 -7.39 10.34 5.01
CA LEU A 122 -6.67 9.21 4.42
C LEU A 122 -5.65 8.61 5.39
N LEU A 123 -5.00 9.48 6.19
CA LEU A 123 -4.07 9.03 7.22
C LEU A 123 -4.78 8.24 8.32
N GLN A 124 -5.96 8.70 8.76
CA GLN A 124 -6.80 7.95 9.69
C GLN A 124 -7.18 6.57 9.13
N ILE A 125 -7.64 6.50 7.88
CA ILE A 125 -8.01 5.24 7.22
C ILE A 125 -6.79 4.31 7.10
N SER A 126 -5.62 4.82 6.74
CA SER A 126 -4.38 4.03 6.69
C SER A 126 -4.05 3.45 8.07
N GLY A 127 -4.13 4.26 9.12
CA GLY A 127 -3.92 3.79 10.49
C GLY A 127 -4.91 2.71 10.93
N LEU A 128 -6.19 2.90 10.60
CA LEU A 128 -7.27 1.96 10.92
C LEU A 128 -7.14 0.64 10.14
N SER A 129 -6.64 0.67 8.91
CA SER A 129 -6.49 -0.54 8.08
C SER A 129 -5.41 -1.49 8.59
N HIS A 130 -4.45 -1.00 9.36
CA HIS A 130 -3.31 -1.75 9.90
C HIS A 130 -3.43 -2.08 11.40
N GLY A 131 -4.45 -1.59 12.07
CA GLY A 131 -4.70 -1.90 13.48
C GLY A 131 -5.53 -3.17 13.68
N THR A 132 -5.62 -3.61 14.92
CA THR A 132 -6.46 -4.75 15.32
C THR A 132 -7.57 -4.26 16.24
N ASP A 133 -8.83 -4.63 15.93
CA ASP A 133 -10.05 -4.22 16.63
C ASP A 133 -10.23 -2.69 16.70
N VAL A 134 -9.79 -2.00 15.63
CA VAL A 134 -9.87 -0.54 15.50
C VAL A 134 -10.94 -0.09 14.51
N TRP A 135 -11.21 -0.88 13.46
CA TRP A 135 -12.21 -0.55 12.44
C TRP A 135 -13.54 -1.27 12.69
N THR A 136 -13.62 -2.56 12.39
CA THR A 136 -14.86 -3.35 12.50
C THR A 136 -15.29 -3.46 13.96
N GLY A 137 -16.56 -3.12 14.23
CA GLY A 137 -17.09 -3.10 15.59
C GLY A 137 -16.59 -1.95 16.47
N ASN A 138 -15.82 -1.01 15.91
CA ASN A 138 -15.27 0.15 16.60
C ASN A 138 -15.48 1.42 15.76
N ALA A 139 -14.47 1.97 15.10
CA ALA A 139 -14.57 3.21 14.33
C ALA A 139 -15.66 3.13 13.24
N GLN A 140 -15.81 1.99 12.57
CA GLN A 140 -16.86 1.76 11.58
C GLN A 140 -18.26 2.00 12.14
N ASP A 141 -18.55 1.45 13.33
CA ASP A 141 -19.85 1.61 13.98
C ASP A 141 -20.09 3.06 14.40
N LEU A 142 -19.06 3.73 14.93
CA LEU A 142 -19.15 5.14 15.34
C LEU A 142 -19.47 6.06 14.14
N ILE A 143 -18.87 5.80 12.98
CA ILE A 143 -19.14 6.56 11.75
C ILE A 143 -20.53 6.25 11.21
N ARG A 144 -20.89 4.96 11.11
CA ARG A 144 -22.19 4.52 10.62
C ARG A 144 -23.34 5.08 11.45
N ASP A 145 -23.19 5.07 12.77
CA ASP A 145 -24.22 5.50 13.71
C ASP A 145 -24.23 7.04 13.90
N GLY A 146 -23.36 7.76 13.18
CA GLY A 146 -23.27 9.22 13.20
C GLY A 146 -22.77 9.83 14.52
N ILE A 147 -22.09 9.03 15.35
CA ILE A 147 -21.52 9.50 16.63
C ILE A 147 -20.32 10.42 16.38
N CYS A 148 -19.49 10.07 15.41
CA CYS A 148 -18.39 10.91 14.92
C CYS A 148 -18.07 10.58 13.46
N ASP A 149 -17.26 11.39 12.83
CA ASP A 149 -16.75 11.17 11.47
C ASP A 149 -15.31 10.64 11.49
N ILE A 150 -14.77 10.39 10.28
CA ILE A 150 -13.41 9.84 10.11
C ILE A 150 -12.33 10.75 10.72
N SER A 151 -12.55 12.05 10.77
CA SER A 151 -11.55 13.00 11.31
C SER A 151 -11.45 12.97 12.85
N HIS A 152 -12.46 12.41 13.53
CA HIS A 152 -12.55 12.37 14.98
C HIS A 152 -12.34 10.99 15.61
N VAL A 153 -12.43 9.91 14.82
CA VAL A 153 -12.17 8.54 15.33
C VAL A 153 -10.70 8.37 15.73
N ILE A 154 -10.42 7.39 16.57
CA ILE A 154 -9.05 7.00 16.93
C ILE A 154 -8.44 6.20 15.77
N GLY A 155 -7.70 6.87 14.87
CA GLY A 155 -7.11 6.25 13.67
C GLY A 155 -5.71 5.71 13.90
N CYS A 156 -4.91 6.32 14.78
CA CYS A 156 -3.57 5.90 15.12
C CYS A 156 -3.26 6.14 16.60
N ARG A 157 -2.19 5.50 17.11
CA ARG A 157 -1.82 5.63 18.53
C ARG A 157 -1.58 7.09 18.96
N ASP A 158 -1.05 7.90 18.06
CA ASP A 158 -0.72 9.30 18.33
C ASP A 158 -1.98 10.14 18.58
N ASN A 159 -3.14 9.77 18.03
CA ASN A 159 -4.41 10.40 18.34
C ASN A 159 -4.71 10.30 19.84
N ILE A 160 -4.59 9.11 20.43
CA ILE A 160 -4.92 8.90 21.85
C ILE A 160 -4.16 9.87 22.74
N MET A 161 -2.85 10.00 22.55
CA MET A 161 -2.03 10.89 23.35
C MET A 161 -2.45 12.36 23.16
N ASN A 162 -2.56 12.80 21.90
CA ASN A 162 -2.85 14.19 21.59
C ASN A 162 -4.26 14.61 22.02
N ASP A 163 -5.25 13.74 21.81
CA ASP A 163 -6.64 14.01 22.19
C ASP A 163 -6.78 14.09 23.72
N LEU A 164 -6.16 13.17 24.47
CA LEU A 164 -6.18 13.22 25.93
C LEU A 164 -5.50 14.47 26.48
N ILE A 165 -4.38 14.91 25.89
CA ILE A 165 -3.72 16.17 26.25
C ILE A 165 -4.64 17.35 25.92
N ALA A 166 -5.32 17.34 24.78
CA ALA A 166 -6.26 18.40 24.41
C ALA A 166 -7.46 18.49 25.35
N TRP A 167 -7.90 17.39 25.96
CA TRP A 167 -8.90 17.36 27.02
C TRP A 167 -8.33 17.72 28.40
N GLY A 168 -7.03 18.00 28.50
CA GLY A 168 -6.41 18.52 29.72
C GLY A 168 -5.77 17.45 30.62
N LEU A 169 -5.64 16.22 30.19
CA LEU A 169 -4.88 15.22 30.94
C LEU A 169 -3.38 15.57 30.95
N GLU A 170 -2.72 15.20 32.02
CA GLU A 170 -1.28 15.39 32.17
C GLU A 170 -0.53 14.56 31.11
N ASN A 171 0.52 15.14 30.50
CA ASN A 171 1.24 14.56 29.34
C ASN A 171 1.78 13.14 29.59
N ALA A 172 2.37 12.91 30.78
CA ALA A 172 2.91 11.60 31.13
C ALA A 172 1.80 10.54 31.31
N LEU A 173 0.65 10.95 31.83
CA LEU A 173 -0.52 10.09 31.96
C LEU A 173 -1.11 9.75 30.58
N ALA A 174 -1.30 10.76 29.73
CA ALA A 174 -1.77 10.58 28.35
C ALA A 174 -0.88 9.61 27.57
N PHE A 175 0.45 9.74 27.70
CA PHE A 175 1.42 8.81 27.12
C PHE A 175 1.26 7.38 27.67
N LYS A 176 1.12 7.20 28.99
CA LYS A 176 0.94 5.88 29.60
C LYS A 176 -0.34 5.21 29.13
N ILE A 177 -1.44 5.95 29.03
CA ILE A 177 -2.72 5.47 28.50
C ILE A 177 -2.55 5.03 27.04
N MET A 178 -1.96 5.89 26.19
CA MET A 178 -1.69 5.57 24.80
C MET A 178 -0.86 4.29 24.66
N GLU A 179 0.23 4.15 25.42
CA GLU A 179 1.10 2.98 25.39
C GLU A 179 0.38 1.68 25.83
N SER A 180 -0.55 1.78 26.79
CA SER A 180 -1.36 0.65 27.23
C SER A 180 -2.37 0.24 26.15
N VAL A 181 -3.11 1.20 25.61
CA VAL A 181 -4.16 0.97 24.60
C VAL A 181 -3.55 0.41 23.32
N ARG A 182 -2.47 1.02 22.79
CA ARG A 182 -1.85 0.56 21.55
C ARG A 182 -1.32 -0.87 21.59
N LYS A 183 -1.01 -1.38 22.80
CA LYS A 183 -0.55 -2.76 23.06
C LYS A 183 -1.69 -3.72 23.43
N GLY A 184 -2.93 -3.27 23.36
CA GLY A 184 -4.12 -4.06 23.66
C GLY A 184 -4.31 -4.38 25.15
N ARG A 185 -3.64 -3.63 26.04
CA ARG A 185 -3.77 -3.83 27.51
C ARG A 185 -5.00 -3.12 28.09
N GLY A 186 -5.64 -2.24 27.30
CA GLY A 186 -6.85 -1.50 27.70
C GLY A 186 -6.59 -0.38 28.70
N LEU A 187 -7.62 -0.04 29.46
CA LEU A 187 -7.66 1.02 30.47
C LEU A 187 -7.79 0.43 31.87
N THR A 188 -7.21 1.11 32.88
CA THR A 188 -7.50 0.81 34.28
C THR A 188 -8.71 1.61 34.78
N PRO A 189 -9.41 1.17 35.86
CA PRO A 189 -10.53 1.94 36.42
C PRO A 189 -10.16 3.35 36.83
N GLU A 190 -8.95 3.56 37.34
CA GLU A 190 -8.42 4.86 37.75
C GLU A 190 -8.28 5.79 36.51
N TRP A 191 -7.77 5.26 35.39
CA TRP A 191 -7.64 6.04 34.15
C TRP A 191 -9.00 6.38 33.54
N GLU A 192 -9.97 5.45 33.59
CA GLU A 192 -11.34 5.77 33.14
C GLU A 192 -11.97 6.89 34.00
N THR A 193 -11.73 6.87 35.30
CA THR A 193 -12.21 7.92 36.21
C THR A 193 -11.59 9.28 35.85
N GLU A 194 -10.27 9.29 35.65
CA GLU A 194 -9.54 10.51 35.28
C GLU A 194 -9.97 11.04 33.91
N MET A 195 -10.13 10.16 32.92
CA MET A 195 -10.64 10.55 31.58
C MET A 195 -12.03 11.19 31.68
N LYS A 196 -12.94 10.62 32.49
CA LYS A 196 -14.29 11.18 32.71
C LYS A 196 -14.25 12.52 33.43
N ALA A 197 -13.35 12.71 34.41
CA ALA A 197 -13.15 13.98 35.11
C ALA A 197 -12.72 15.10 34.15
N HIS A 198 -12.04 14.75 33.04
CA HIS A 198 -11.64 15.68 32.00
C HIS A 198 -12.62 15.74 30.81
N ASN A 199 -13.84 15.25 30.98
CA ASN A 199 -14.90 15.25 29.97
C ASN A 199 -14.55 14.49 28.67
N VAL A 200 -13.69 13.47 28.75
CA VAL A 200 -13.47 12.57 27.62
C VAL A 200 -14.78 11.83 27.32
N PRO A 201 -15.24 11.83 26.06
CA PRO A 201 -16.52 11.21 25.71
C PRO A 201 -16.57 9.70 26.01
N ASP A 202 -17.70 9.20 26.44
CA ASP A 202 -17.88 7.78 26.77
C ASP A 202 -17.59 6.86 25.56
N TRP A 203 -17.95 7.28 24.34
CA TRP A 203 -17.64 6.53 23.13
C TRP A 203 -16.14 6.40 22.89
N TYR A 204 -15.35 7.44 23.26
CA TYR A 204 -13.89 7.42 23.12
C TYR A 204 -13.25 6.43 24.10
N ILE A 205 -13.71 6.44 25.35
CA ILE A 205 -13.29 5.49 26.37
C ILE A 205 -13.64 4.06 25.94
N ALA A 206 -14.88 3.86 25.45
CA ALA A 206 -15.32 2.57 24.92
C ALA A 206 -14.48 2.10 23.72
N SER A 207 -14.10 3.00 22.82
CA SER A 207 -13.24 2.71 21.69
C SER A 207 -11.83 2.27 22.16
N CYS A 208 -11.22 2.99 23.09
CA CYS A 208 -9.92 2.63 23.68
C CYS A 208 -9.91 1.21 24.29
N LYS A 209 -11.03 0.78 24.88
CA LYS A 209 -11.16 -0.56 25.51
C LYS A 209 -11.23 -1.70 24.49
N LYS A 210 -11.70 -1.42 23.27
CA LYS A 210 -11.80 -2.41 22.18
C LYS A 210 -10.46 -2.65 21.48
N ILE A 211 -9.61 -1.63 21.40
CA ILE A 211 -8.36 -1.64 20.63
C ILE A 211 -7.39 -2.69 21.15
N LYS A 212 -6.83 -3.50 20.22
CA LYS A 212 -5.79 -4.50 20.52
C LYS A 212 -4.43 -4.13 19.98
N TYR A 213 -4.39 -3.43 18.87
CA TYR A 213 -3.15 -2.90 18.29
C TYR A 213 -3.41 -1.64 17.49
N MET A 214 -2.55 -0.64 17.65
CA MET A 214 -2.63 0.61 16.90
C MET A 214 -1.35 0.94 16.14
N PHE A 215 -1.56 1.45 14.95
CA PHE A 215 -0.51 1.81 14.01
C PHE A 215 0.07 3.21 14.30
N PRO A 216 1.39 3.46 14.07
CA PRO A 216 2.00 4.77 14.30
C PRO A 216 1.68 5.76 13.17
N LYS A 217 1.38 7.01 13.55
CA LYS A 217 0.99 8.08 12.62
C LYS A 217 2.06 8.41 11.58
N ALA A 218 3.33 8.49 11.99
CA ALA A 218 4.44 8.84 11.10
C ALA A 218 4.60 7.83 9.96
N HIS A 219 4.44 6.53 10.27
CA HIS A 219 4.50 5.46 9.27
C HIS A 219 3.33 5.57 8.28
N ALA A 220 2.10 5.72 8.79
CA ALA A 220 0.91 5.93 7.97
C ALA A 220 1.07 7.15 7.03
N ALA A 221 1.63 8.26 7.52
CA ALA A 221 1.84 9.46 6.73
C ALA A 221 2.75 9.22 5.51
N ALA A 222 3.85 8.49 5.69
CA ALA A 222 4.77 8.17 4.60
C ALA A 222 4.08 7.37 3.48
N TYR A 223 3.26 6.39 3.85
CA TYR A 223 2.51 5.57 2.87
C TYR A 223 1.38 6.35 2.19
N VAL A 224 0.65 7.21 2.92
CA VAL A 224 -0.38 8.07 2.33
C VAL A 224 0.23 9.06 1.32
N MET A 225 1.40 9.66 1.64
CA MET A 225 2.12 10.50 0.67
C MET A 225 2.47 9.73 -0.61
N SER A 226 2.90 8.49 -0.46
CA SER A 226 3.21 7.62 -1.59
C SER A 226 1.97 7.28 -2.41
N ALA A 227 0.86 6.99 -1.76
CA ALA A 227 -0.42 6.71 -2.41
C ALA A 227 -0.91 7.91 -3.22
N ILE A 228 -0.83 9.13 -2.67
CA ILE A 228 -1.23 10.37 -3.36
C ILE A 228 -0.36 10.61 -4.61
N ARG A 229 0.97 10.42 -4.51
CA ARG A 229 1.86 10.55 -5.68
C ARG A 229 1.48 9.56 -6.78
N LEU A 230 1.32 8.30 -6.44
CA LEU A 230 0.91 7.27 -7.42
C LEU A 230 -0.48 7.53 -7.99
N ALA A 231 -1.44 7.99 -7.18
CA ALA A 231 -2.77 8.38 -7.63
C ALA A 231 -2.71 9.55 -8.63
N TRP A 232 -1.85 10.54 -8.40
CA TRP A 232 -1.63 11.63 -9.33
C TRP A 232 -1.13 11.12 -10.69
N TYR A 233 -0.11 10.25 -10.72
CA TYR A 233 0.36 9.64 -11.98
C TYR A 233 -0.73 8.82 -12.66
N LYS A 234 -1.51 8.07 -11.89
CA LYS A 234 -2.62 7.28 -12.41
C LYS A 234 -3.63 8.13 -13.17
N ILE A 235 -3.91 9.34 -12.67
CA ILE A 235 -4.86 10.28 -13.28
C ILE A 235 -4.23 10.97 -14.49
N TYR A 236 -3.07 11.62 -14.32
CA TYR A 236 -2.52 12.58 -15.26
C TYR A 236 -1.53 11.98 -16.26
N ILE A 237 -0.83 10.90 -15.91
CA ILE A 237 0.14 10.22 -16.79
C ILE A 237 -0.09 8.70 -16.76
N PRO A 238 -1.30 8.26 -17.15
CA PRO A 238 -1.74 6.87 -16.93
C PRO A 238 -0.83 5.83 -17.58
N ILE A 239 -0.30 6.06 -18.77
CA ILE A 239 0.58 5.08 -19.43
C ILE A 239 1.83 4.81 -18.59
N ALA A 240 2.47 5.87 -18.07
CA ALA A 240 3.64 5.71 -17.20
C ALA A 240 3.27 4.98 -15.90
N PHE A 241 2.10 5.29 -15.32
CA PHE A 241 1.61 4.59 -14.14
C PHE A 241 1.46 3.09 -14.38
N TYR A 242 0.71 2.67 -15.39
CA TYR A 242 0.47 1.25 -15.64
C TYR A 242 1.75 0.52 -16.08
N CYS A 243 2.60 1.14 -16.91
CA CYS A 243 3.90 0.56 -17.26
C CYS A 243 4.77 0.34 -16.01
N SER A 244 4.82 1.31 -15.09
CA SER A 244 5.56 1.17 -13.83
C SER A 244 4.99 0.06 -12.95
N MET A 245 3.65 0.01 -12.79
CA MET A 245 2.99 -1.00 -11.97
C MET A 245 3.25 -2.41 -12.49
N PHE A 246 3.06 -2.66 -13.78
CA PHE A 246 3.27 -3.97 -14.39
C PHE A 246 4.75 -4.36 -14.45
N THR A 247 5.68 -3.40 -14.55
CA THR A 247 7.12 -3.69 -14.56
C THR A 247 7.64 -4.12 -13.19
N VAL A 248 7.20 -3.45 -12.12
CA VAL A 248 7.72 -3.67 -10.75
C VAL A 248 7.01 -4.82 -10.06
N ALA A 249 5.72 -4.99 -10.29
CA ALA A 249 4.91 -6.02 -9.66
C ALA A 249 4.08 -6.75 -10.73
N PRO A 250 4.72 -7.54 -11.61
CA PRO A 250 4.03 -8.21 -12.72
C PRO A 250 3.21 -9.43 -12.27
N ASN A 251 2.91 -9.54 -10.98
CA ASN A 251 2.29 -10.70 -10.34
C ASN A 251 1.13 -11.26 -11.15
N GLY A 252 1.39 -12.36 -11.88
CA GLY A 252 0.39 -13.00 -12.71
C GLY A 252 0.01 -12.25 -13.98
N PHE A 253 0.79 -11.27 -14.46
CA PHE A 253 0.56 -10.69 -15.76
C PHE A 253 0.82 -11.77 -16.84
N ASP A 254 -0.20 -12.04 -17.62
CA ASP A 254 -0.18 -13.03 -18.69
C ASP A 254 -0.60 -12.37 -20.00
N ALA A 255 0.36 -12.26 -20.95
CA ALA A 255 0.11 -11.69 -22.26
C ALA A 255 -1.00 -12.40 -23.01
N SER A 256 -1.12 -13.73 -22.85
CA SER A 256 -2.15 -14.52 -23.52
C SER A 256 -3.56 -14.19 -23.03
N ILE A 257 -3.71 -13.76 -21.78
CA ILE A 257 -4.98 -13.26 -21.22
C ILE A 257 -5.19 -11.80 -21.61
N ALA A 258 -4.18 -10.97 -21.38
CA ALA A 258 -4.27 -9.53 -21.62
C ALA A 258 -4.62 -9.19 -23.09
N MET A 259 -4.10 -9.94 -24.04
CA MET A 259 -4.32 -9.68 -25.48
C MET A 259 -5.67 -10.20 -26.01
N LYS A 260 -6.44 -10.97 -25.24
CA LYS A 260 -7.77 -11.45 -25.67
C LYS A 260 -8.90 -10.42 -25.50
N GLY A 261 -8.59 -9.27 -24.94
CA GLY A 261 -9.54 -8.17 -24.80
C GLY A 261 -10.29 -8.13 -23.49
N LYS A 262 -11.01 -7.02 -23.28
CA LYS A 262 -11.66 -6.68 -21.99
C LYS A 262 -12.56 -7.78 -21.44
N GLN A 263 -13.45 -8.31 -22.29
CA GLN A 263 -14.45 -9.30 -21.84
C GLN A 263 -13.77 -10.57 -21.30
N PHE A 264 -12.75 -11.05 -21.99
CA PHE A 264 -12.02 -12.24 -21.54
C PHE A 264 -11.31 -12.03 -20.19
N VAL A 265 -10.75 -10.83 -19.97
CA VAL A 265 -10.13 -10.47 -18.69
C VAL A 265 -11.18 -10.45 -17.57
N VAL A 266 -12.35 -9.84 -17.80
CA VAL A 266 -13.45 -9.79 -16.83
C VAL A 266 -13.96 -11.20 -16.50
N ASP A 267 -14.15 -12.04 -17.50
CA ASP A 267 -14.61 -13.43 -17.31
C ASP A 267 -13.58 -14.25 -16.53
N THR A 268 -12.28 -14.03 -16.79
CA THR A 268 -11.19 -14.66 -16.03
C THR A 268 -11.21 -14.26 -14.56
N ILE A 269 -11.40 -12.95 -14.25
CA ILE A 269 -11.53 -12.48 -12.86
C ILE A 269 -12.68 -13.19 -12.17
N LYS A 270 -13.88 -13.21 -12.79
CA LYS A 270 -15.08 -13.83 -12.21
C LYS A 270 -14.90 -15.34 -11.99
N ASP A 271 -14.26 -16.05 -12.92
CA ASP A 271 -13.97 -17.47 -12.76
C ASP A 271 -13.05 -17.74 -11.57
N ILE A 272 -11.93 -16.99 -11.46
CA ILE A 272 -11.00 -17.14 -10.34
C ILE A 272 -11.70 -16.84 -9.01
N GLU A 273 -12.50 -15.78 -8.93
CA GLU A 273 -13.25 -15.42 -7.72
C GLU A 273 -14.26 -16.50 -7.32
N ALA A 274 -15.02 -17.04 -8.28
CA ALA A 274 -15.98 -18.10 -8.03
C ALA A 274 -15.27 -19.39 -7.55
N ARG A 275 -14.14 -19.76 -8.16
CA ARG A 275 -13.33 -20.91 -7.72
C ARG A 275 -12.69 -20.65 -6.35
N ASN A 276 -12.27 -19.43 -6.07
CA ASN A 276 -11.71 -19.08 -4.75
C ASN A 276 -12.76 -19.22 -3.63
N GLN A 277 -14.01 -18.82 -3.87
CA GLN A 277 -15.09 -19.06 -2.90
C GLN A 277 -15.29 -20.54 -2.58
N ARG A 278 -15.08 -21.42 -3.56
CA ARG A 278 -15.13 -22.87 -3.40
C ARG A 278 -13.80 -23.48 -2.91
N LYS A 279 -12.77 -22.65 -2.67
CA LYS A 279 -11.38 -23.07 -2.30
C LYS A 279 -10.69 -23.92 -3.38
N GLU A 280 -11.03 -23.70 -4.64
CA GLU A 280 -10.51 -24.42 -5.81
C GLU A 280 -9.45 -23.62 -6.57
N ALA A 281 -9.35 -22.28 -6.34
CA ALA A 281 -8.34 -21.46 -6.97
C ALA A 281 -6.99 -21.57 -6.24
N SER A 282 -5.91 -21.63 -7.00
CA SER A 282 -4.56 -21.62 -6.44
C SER A 282 -4.20 -20.23 -5.89
N PRO A 283 -3.28 -20.12 -4.89
CA PRO A 283 -2.80 -18.84 -4.39
C PRO A 283 -2.24 -17.93 -5.49
N LYS A 284 -1.62 -18.50 -6.51
CA LYS A 284 -1.10 -17.75 -7.67
C LYS A 284 -2.22 -17.12 -8.49
N GLU A 285 -3.30 -17.84 -8.75
CA GLU A 285 -4.46 -17.30 -9.46
C GLU A 285 -5.13 -16.20 -8.65
N VAL A 286 -5.33 -16.40 -7.36
CA VAL A 286 -5.91 -15.37 -6.47
C VAL A 286 -5.04 -14.11 -6.44
N SER A 287 -3.72 -14.25 -6.40
CA SER A 287 -2.80 -13.11 -6.42
C SER A 287 -2.81 -12.34 -7.75
N SER A 288 -3.17 -13.00 -8.86
CA SER A 288 -3.25 -12.36 -10.18
C SER A 288 -4.48 -11.46 -10.36
N ILE A 289 -5.50 -11.58 -9.51
CA ILE A 289 -6.74 -10.77 -9.61
C ILE A 289 -6.42 -9.27 -9.63
N SER A 290 -5.53 -8.80 -8.77
CA SER A 290 -5.17 -7.38 -8.71
C SER A 290 -4.54 -6.87 -10.02
N THR A 291 -3.74 -7.68 -10.67
CA THR A 291 -3.16 -7.37 -11.99
C THR A 291 -4.22 -7.39 -13.08
N LEU A 292 -5.12 -8.37 -13.07
CA LEU A 292 -6.24 -8.46 -14.02
C LEU A 292 -7.21 -7.27 -13.86
N GLN A 293 -7.46 -6.80 -12.65
CA GLN A 293 -8.25 -5.59 -12.39
C GLN A 293 -7.60 -4.35 -13.03
N LEU A 294 -6.28 -4.19 -12.92
CA LEU A 294 -5.56 -3.11 -13.60
C LEU A 294 -5.59 -3.24 -15.13
N ILE A 295 -5.52 -4.44 -15.68
CA ILE A 295 -5.68 -4.69 -17.11
C ILE A 295 -7.10 -4.31 -17.57
N ASN A 296 -8.14 -4.72 -16.82
CA ASN A 296 -9.52 -4.32 -17.09
C ASN A 296 -9.69 -2.80 -17.06
N GLU A 297 -9.09 -2.13 -16.07
CA GLU A 297 -9.10 -0.66 -15.97
C GLU A 297 -8.38 0.00 -17.16
N CYS A 298 -7.26 -0.54 -17.63
CA CYS A 298 -6.61 -0.07 -18.88
C CYS A 298 -7.59 -0.12 -20.05
N TYR A 299 -8.29 -1.23 -20.23
CA TYR A 299 -9.29 -1.36 -21.29
C TYR A 299 -10.45 -0.38 -21.15
N ALA A 300 -10.98 -0.19 -19.95
CA ALA A 300 -12.04 0.78 -19.68
C ALA A 300 -11.59 2.21 -20.03
N ARG A 301 -10.34 2.55 -19.75
CA ARG A 301 -9.70 3.82 -20.09
C ARG A 301 -9.24 3.91 -21.55
N LYS A 302 -9.54 2.91 -22.40
CA LYS A 302 -9.14 2.83 -23.81
C LYS A 302 -7.62 2.78 -24.02
N ILE A 303 -6.88 2.35 -23.01
CA ILE A 303 -5.44 2.11 -23.12
C ILE A 303 -5.23 0.73 -23.75
N ARG A 304 -4.49 0.67 -24.85
CA ARG A 304 -4.24 -0.55 -25.61
C ARG A 304 -2.96 -1.22 -25.15
N PHE A 305 -2.95 -2.54 -25.21
CA PHE A 305 -1.73 -3.34 -25.13
C PHE A 305 -1.24 -3.64 -26.55
N LEU A 306 0.06 -3.45 -26.78
CA LEU A 306 0.72 -3.83 -28.03
C LEU A 306 1.37 -5.19 -27.82
N PRO A 307 1.29 -6.09 -28.85
CA PRO A 307 1.84 -7.44 -28.73
C PRO A 307 3.35 -7.42 -28.49
N ILE A 308 3.89 -8.54 -28.05
CA ILE A 308 5.34 -8.72 -27.99
C ILE A 308 5.90 -8.59 -29.41
N ASP A 309 6.98 -7.82 -29.53
CA ASP A 309 7.64 -7.50 -30.78
C ASP A 309 9.15 -7.77 -30.61
N ILE A 310 9.72 -8.54 -31.51
CA ILE A 310 11.10 -8.99 -31.37
C ILE A 310 12.11 -7.84 -31.41
N GLU A 311 11.78 -6.73 -32.09
CA GLU A 311 12.66 -5.58 -32.22
C GLU A 311 12.42 -4.52 -31.14
N LYS A 312 11.17 -4.39 -30.63
CA LYS A 312 10.78 -3.29 -29.76
C LYS A 312 10.61 -3.68 -28.29
N SER A 313 10.20 -4.92 -28.03
CA SER A 313 9.94 -5.35 -26.66
C SER A 313 11.21 -5.42 -25.84
N HIS A 314 11.08 -5.07 -24.56
CA HIS A 314 12.13 -5.24 -23.56
C HIS A 314 12.06 -6.65 -22.93
N SER A 315 13.11 -7.10 -22.27
CA SER A 315 13.09 -8.38 -21.57
C SER A 315 12.00 -8.46 -20.51
N PHE A 316 11.87 -7.44 -19.64
CA PHE A 316 10.91 -7.42 -18.54
C PHE A 316 10.12 -6.11 -18.38
N MET A 317 10.58 -4.98 -18.96
CA MET A 317 9.88 -3.71 -18.79
C MET A 317 8.71 -3.55 -19.75
N PHE A 318 7.55 -3.17 -19.21
CA PHE A 318 6.43 -2.66 -19.98
C PHE A 318 6.77 -1.23 -20.45
N LEU A 319 6.69 -0.96 -21.74
CA LEU A 319 7.16 0.31 -22.29
C LEU A 319 6.01 1.16 -22.81
N PRO A 320 6.02 2.49 -22.53
CA PRO A 320 5.15 3.43 -23.21
C PRO A 320 5.48 3.49 -24.71
N GLU A 321 4.49 3.26 -25.58
CA GLU A 321 4.67 3.36 -27.03
C GLU A 321 3.42 3.96 -27.68
N ASN A 322 3.50 5.19 -28.19
CA ASN A 322 2.43 5.87 -28.94
C ASN A 322 1.06 5.84 -28.22
N GLY A 323 1.03 6.15 -26.91
CA GLY A 323 -0.20 6.16 -26.13
C GLY A 323 -0.75 4.76 -25.78
N ALA A 324 0.06 3.72 -25.94
CA ALA A 324 -0.25 2.33 -25.61
C ALA A 324 0.87 1.73 -24.75
N ILE A 325 0.70 0.48 -24.32
CA ILE A 325 1.65 -0.26 -23.51
C ILE A 325 2.21 -1.42 -24.33
N ARG A 326 3.53 -1.40 -24.63
CA ARG A 326 4.24 -2.51 -25.26
C ARG A 326 4.52 -3.60 -24.22
N LEU A 327 4.12 -4.83 -24.51
CA LEU A 327 4.37 -5.98 -23.65
C LEU A 327 5.83 -6.42 -23.73
N PRO A 328 6.47 -6.78 -22.58
CA PRO A 328 7.81 -7.36 -22.54
C PRO A 328 7.80 -8.85 -22.86
N PHE A 329 8.96 -9.41 -23.16
CA PHE A 329 9.12 -10.85 -23.36
C PHE A 329 8.74 -11.67 -22.11
N SER A 330 9.06 -11.20 -20.89
CA SER A 330 8.72 -11.88 -19.64
C SER A 330 7.20 -12.02 -19.38
N SER A 331 6.37 -11.29 -20.12
CA SER A 331 4.90 -11.43 -20.02
C SER A 331 4.37 -12.65 -20.75
N LEU A 332 5.22 -13.34 -21.54
CA LEU A 332 4.84 -14.56 -22.23
C LEU A 332 4.99 -15.76 -21.29
N PRO A 333 3.90 -16.52 -21.02
CA PRO A 333 3.97 -17.69 -20.16
C PRO A 333 5.01 -18.71 -20.66
N GLY A 334 5.86 -19.18 -19.75
CA GLY A 334 6.91 -20.14 -20.04
C GLY A 334 8.23 -19.58 -20.58
N LEU A 335 8.31 -18.27 -20.86
CA LEU A 335 9.58 -17.63 -21.20
C LEU A 335 10.28 -17.12 -19.93
N GLY A 336 11.39 -17.76 -19.56
CA GLY A 336 12.20 -17.36 -18.40
C GLY A 336 12.98 -16.07 -18.62
N GLU A 337 13.37 -15.41 -17.54
CA GLU A 337 14.10 -14.12 -17.55
C GLU A 337 15.42 -14.20 -18.35
N ASN A 338 16.18 -15.28 -18.18
CA ASN A 338 17.43 -15.48 -18.90
C ASN A 338 17.21 -15.59 -20.43
N ALA A 339 16.16 -16.31 -20.85
CA ALA A 339 15.83 -16.43 -22.27
C ALA A 339 15.41 -15.07 -22.84
N ALA A 340 14.59 -14.30 -22.11
CA ALA A 340 14.20 -12.95 -22.49
C ALA A 340 15.42 -12.01 -22.60
N ALA A 341 16.36 -12.09 -21.67
CA ALA A 341 17.59 -11.30 -21.70
C ALA A 341 18.48 -11.68 -22.91
N ASN A 342 18.61 -12.98 -23.21
CA ASN A 342 19.38 -13.45 -24.34
C ASN A 342 18.83 -12.98 -25.70
N ILE A 343 17.49 -12.88 -25.84
CA ILE A 343 16.87 -12.31 -27.04
C ILE A 343 17.31 -10.84 -27.22
N ILE A 344 17.33 -10.05 -26.16
CA ILE A 344 17.80 -8.66 -26.21
C ILE A 344 19.28 -8.60 -26.65
N SER A 345 20.15 -9.38 -25.99
CA SER A 345 21.59 -9.42 -26.32
C SER A 345 21.80 -9.82 -27.78
N ALA A 346 21.13 -10.86 -28.26
CA ALA A 346 21.23 -11.28 -29.67
C ALA A 346 20.77 -10.19 -30.64
N ARG A 347 19.71 -9.46 -30.33
CA ARG A 347 19.22 -8.33 -31.12
C ARG A 347 20.21 -7.17 -31.16
N GLU A 348 20.90 -6.89 -30.06
CA GLU A 348 21.93 -5.84 -29.98
C GLU A 348 23.20 -6.20 -30.74
N GLU A 349 23.55 -7.49 -30.81
CA GLU A 349 24.69 -8.00 -31.59
C GLU A 349 24.40 -7.99 -33.11
N SER A 350 23.20 -8.38 -33.51
CA SER A 350 22.79 -8.42 -34.92
C SER A 350 21.26 -8.31 -35.03
N PRO A 351 20.73 -7.39 -35.87
CA PRO A 351 19.31 -7.30 -36.13
C PRO A 351 18.75 -8.63 -36.65
N PHE A 352 17.56 -9.01 -36.17
CA PHE A 352 16.87 -10.18 -36.72
C PHE A 352 16.33 -9.85 -38.10
N PHE A 353 16.69 -10.64 -39.10
CA PHE A 353 16.13 -10.57 -40.44
C PHE A 353 15.02 -11.60 -40.57
N SER A 354 13.83 -11.16 -41.04
CA SER A 354 12.68 -12.02 -41.33
C SER A 354 12.88 -12.77 -42.63
#